data_ba779e958f46b868ba0f549fad3ee885
#
_entry.id   ba779e958f46b868ba0f549fad3ee885
#
_cell.length_a   1.000
_cell.length_b   1.000
_cell.length_c   1.000
_cell.angle_alpha   90.00
_cell.angle_beta   90.00
_cell.angle_gamma   90.00
#
_symmetry.space_group_name_H-M   'P 1'
#
loop_
_entity.id
_entity.type
_entity.pdbx_description
1 polymer ?
#
loop_
_entity_poly.entity_id
_entity_poly.type
_entity_poly.pdbx_seq_one_letter_code
_entity_poly.pdbx_strand_id
1 'polypeptide(L)'
;MSGLLEISGLTVAFGRRDARPVLDGVELSVAEGEIVGVIGETGSGKTTLARTAVGLVPPRSGRVVFDGREISGLRGRALRAFRRSGRLSYAFQDPLRALDPELTVRRAVAEPLAVAGDLGDTEIAARVDEALETVGLDAARLGDRLPGAISGGQRQRVLLARAIATRPRLLIADEPVSALDASNRNRVLRLLDRLRTERGMAVVVISHDLSSLAGIADRVAVLYRGRVVEQGPVREVFGRPLHPYTALLIASAPSVRGGGGPGAAALPPSAEPPSWTAREGCVFGHRCPFVIGSCRTAPAPAPVGPGRTAACHRVPQWRELVAEATPPVTAPGPPELVAAAGETDKEAGR
;
A
#
# COMPACT_ATOMS: atom_id res chain seq x y z
N MET A 1 14.53 17.26 8.59
CA MET A 1 13.18 17.44 9.16
C MET A 1 12.77 16.06 9.71
N SER A 2 12.39 15.95 10.99
CA SER A 2 11.91 14.70 11.57
C SER A 2 10.57 14.33 10.93
N GLY A 3 10.40 13.06 10.55
CA GLY A 3 9.13 12.56 10.00
C GLY A 3 8.03 12.54 11.07
N LEU A 4 6.76 12.58 10.65
CA LEU A 4 5.62 12.35 11.55
C LEU A 4 5.62 10.92 12.09
N LEU A 5 5.96 9.94 11.23
CA LEU A 5 6.21 8.55 11.60
C LEU A 5 7.61 8.16 11.15
N GLU A 6 8.39 7.58 12.05
CA GLU A 6 9.71 7.03 11.76
C GLU A 6 9.80 5.60 12.27
N ILE A 7 10.15 4.68 11.38
CA ILE A 7 10.37 3.27 11.67
C ILE A 7 11.80 2.94 11.34
N SER A 8 12.58 2.46 12.33
CA SER A 8 14.01 2.21 12.17
C SER A 8 14.39 0.82 12.67
N GLY A 9 15.02 0.03 11.79
CA GLY A 9 15.53 -1.31 12.09
C GLY A 9 14.46 -2.28 12.57
N LEU A 10 13.20 -2.09 12.14
CA LEU A 10 12.05 -2.79 12.70
C LEU A 10 12.09 -4.27 12.35
N THR A 11 12.18 -5.11 13.38
CA THR A 11 12.14 -6.58 13.25
C THR A 11 10.98 -7.14 14.07
N VAL A 12 10.13 -7.95 13.43
CA VAL A 12 8.99 -8.60 14.07
C VAL A 12 9.01 -10.09 13.76
N ALA A 13 8.84 -10.90 14.79
CA ALA A 13 8.70 -12.34 14.65
C ALA A 13 7.67 -12.88 15.63
N PHE A 14 6.92 -13.91 15.22
CA PHE A 14 5.93 -14.58 16.04
C PHE A 14 6.43 -15.95 16.49
N GLY A 15 6.08 -16.34 17.71
CA GLY A 15 6.43 -17.65 18.25
C GLY A 15 7.79 -17.70 18.96
N ARG A 16 8.55 -18.80 18.77
CA ARG A 16 9.81 -19.07 19.48
C ARG A 16 10.88 -18.03 19.13
N ARG A 17 11.90 -17.90 20.03
CA ARG A 17 12.99 -16.91 19.89
C ARG A 17 13.73 -17.05 18.55
N ASP A 18 13.81 -18.24 17.99
CA ASP A 18 14.47 -18.56 16.72
C ASP A 18 13.54 -18.49 15.50
N ALA A 19 12.26 -18.10 15.69
CA ALA A 19 11.31 -18.02 14.60
C ALA A 19 11.77 -17.01 13.54
N ARG A 20 11.55 -17.37 12.28
CA ARG A 20 11.84 -16.49 11.14
C ARG A 20 11.09 -15.16 11.31
N PRO A 21 11.77 -14.04 11.19
CA PRO A 21 11.11 -12.74 11.25
C PRO A 21 10.14 -12.57 10.08
N VAL A 22 8.98 -12.02 10.37
CA VAL A 22 7.99 -11.57 9.37
C VAL A 22 8.39 -10.21 8.82
N LEU A 23 9.01 -9.36 9.67
CA LEU A 23 9.67 -8.11 9.28
C LEU A 23 11.12 -8.18 9.76
N ASP A 24 12.05 -7.75 8.92
CA ASP A 24 13.48 -7.87 9.16
C ASP A 24 14.22 -6.58 8.75
N GLY A 25 14.51 -5.74 9.74
CA GLY A 25 15.27 -4.50 9.56
C GLY A 25 14.55 -3.46 8.70
N VAL A 26 13.22 -3.31 8.84
CA VAL A 26 12.43 -2.38 8.02
C VAL A 26 12.71 -0.94 8.42
N GLU A 27 12.99 -0.10 7.39
CA GLU A 27 13.11 1.35 7.48
C GLU A 27 11.97 2.00 6.70
N LEU A 28 11.22 2.90 7.34
CA LEU A 28 10.14 3.67 6.70
C LEU A 28 9.96 5.00 7.42
N SER A 29 9.79 6.07 6.66
CA SER A 29 9.40 7.38 7.19
C SER A 29 8.18 7.93 6.48
N VAL A 30 7.37 8.70 7.20
CA VAL A 30 6.20 9.41 6.66
C VAL A 30 6.25 10.84 7.17
N ALA A 31 6.20 11.82 6.27
CA ALA A 31 6.14 13.23 6.62
C ALA A 31 4.69 13.67 6.91
N GLU A 32 4.52 14.86 7.48
CA GLU A 32 3.19 15.47 7.61
C GLU A 32 2.58 15.74 6.23
N GLY A 33 1.29 15.44 6.07
CA GLY A 33 0.59 15.66 4.81
C GLY A 33 1.10 14.80 3.65
N GLU A 34 1.88 13.74 3.91
CA GLU A 34 2.39 12.82 2.90
C GLU A 34 1.50 11.58 2.77
N ILE A 35 1.31 11.10 1.54
CA ILE A 35 0.72 9.78 1.27
C ILE A 35 1.84 8.82 0.87
N VAL A 36 2.08 7.80 1.70
CA VAL A 36 3.05 6.73 1.43
C VAL A 36 2.33 5.43 1.10
N GLY A 37 2.57 4.88 -0.09
CA GLY A 37 2.11 3.55 -0.47
C GLY A 37 3.04 2.46 0.06
N VAL A 38 2.49 1.39 0.65
CA VAL A 38 3.24 0.17 0.98
C VAL A 38 2.72 -0.97 0.11
N ILE A 39 3.56 -1.47 -0.78
CA ILE A 39 3.19 -2.48 -1.77
C ILE A 39 4.02 -3.76 -1.62
N GLY A 40 3.52 -4.86 -2.17
CA GLY A 40 4.18 -6.16 -2.17
C GLY A 40 3.18 -7.30 -2.24
N GLU A 41 3.67 -8.51 -2.50
CA GLU A 41 2.85 -9.73 -2.55
C GLU A 41 2.16 -10.02 -1.22
N THR A 42 1.10 -10.84 -1.28
CA THR A 42 0.46 -11.40 -0.07
C THR A 42 1.50 -12.17 0.77
N GLY A 43 1.49 -11.93 2.08
CA GLY A 43 2.48 -12.53 2.99
C GLY A 43 3.83 -11.80 3.04
N SER A 44 4.02 -10.66 2.35
CA SER A 44 5.28 -9.89 2.44
C SER A 44 5.50 -9.18 3.78
N GLY A 45 4.46 -9.06 4.64
CA GLY A 45 4.54 -8.44 5.97
C GLY A 45 3.84 -7.09 6.10
N LYS A 46 3.14 -6.58 5.07
CA LYS A 46 2.49 -5.25 5.06
C LYS A 46 1.55 -5.00 6.23
N THR A 47 0.60 -5.91 6.47
CA THR A 47 -0.33 -5.84 7.60
C THR A 47 0.39 -5.92 8.95
N THR A 48 1.49 -6.70 9.05
CA THR A 48 2.31 -6.76 10.26
C THR A 48 3.01 -5.43 10.51
N LEU A 49 3.55 -4.80 9.46
CA LEU A 49 4.15 -3.46 9.53
C LEU A 49 3.13 -2.43 10.05
N ALA A 50 1.94 -2.38 9.45
CA ALA A 50 0.86 -1.50 9.88
C ALA A 50 0.48 -1.70 11.35
N ARG A 51 0.23 -2.96 11.75
CA ARG A 51 -0.14 -3.30 13.13
C ARG A 51 0.95 -2.97 14.13
N THR A 52 2.21 -3.12 13.74
CA THR A 52 3.34 -2.75 14.61
C THR A 52 3.47 -1.23 14.71
N ALA A 53 3.28 -0.51 13.62
CA ALA A 53 3.30 0.96 13.59
C ALA A 53 2.25 1.59 14.51
N VAL A 54 1.07 0.96 14.70
CA VAL A 54 0.04 1.42 15.65
C VAL A 54 0.15 0.77 17.04
N GLY A 55 1.22 0.01 17.30
CA GLY A 55 1.47 -0.65 18.58
C GLY A 55 0.55 -1.85 18.87
N LEU A 56 -0.12 -2.44 17.87
CA LEU A 56 -0.92 -3.67 18.04
C LEU A 56 -0.05 -4.92 18.12
N VAL A 57 1.11 -4.90 17.47
CA VAL A 57 2.11 -5.97 17.52
C VAL A 57 3.40 -5.40 18.08
N PRO A 58 3.96 -5.96 19.15
CA PRO A 58 5.25 -5.51 19.68
C PRO A 58 6.38 -5.94 18.76
N PRO A 59 7.37 -5.08 18.47
CA PRO A 59 8.55 -5.47 17.73
C PRO A 59 9.48 -6.32 18.61
N ARG A 60 10.30 -7.15 17.96
CA ARG A 60 11.43 -7.86 18.59
C ARG A 60 12.62 -6.92 18.80
N SER A 61 12.89 -6.08 17.81
CA SER A 61 13.92 -5.02 17.83
C SER A 61 13.54 -3.89 16.89
N GLY A 62 14.30 -2.80 16.94
CA GLY A 62 14.02 -1.58 16.19
C GLY A 62 13.05 -0.66 16.93
N ARG A 63 12.76 0.47 16.32
CA ARG A 63 11.97 1.55 16.94
C ARG A 63 10.87 2.04 16.01
N VAL A 64 9.77 2.45 16.63
CA VAL A 64 8.69 3.22 15.97
C VAL A 64 8.52 4.50 16.76
N VAL A 65 8.73 5.63 16.10
CA VAL A 65 8.57 6.96 16.65
C VAL A 65 7.41 7.63 15.91
N PHE A 66 6.44 8.14 16.65
CA PHE A 66 5.32 8.90 16.10
C PHE A 66 5.27 10.26 16.78
N ASP A 67 5.30 11.32 15.98
CA ASP A 67 5.26 12.71 16.43
C ASP A 67 6.33 12.99 17.53
N GLY A 68 7.56 12.58 17.25
CA GLY A 68 8.71 12.72 18.14
C GLY A 68 8.72 11.79 19.36
N ARG A 69 7.66 10.97 19.57
CA ARG A 69 7.57 10.05 20.71
C ARG A 69 7.78 8.61 20.28
N GLU A 70 8.68 7.90 20.94
CA GLU A 70 8.82 6.46 20.74
C GLU A 70 7.61 5.72 21.30
N ILE A 71 6.97 4.89 20.43
CA ILE A 71 5.77 4.11 20.77
C ILE A 71 6.03 2.60 20.83
N SER A 72 7.10 2.11 20.21
CA SER A 72 7.49 0.69 20.20
C SER A 72 7.75 0.11 21.59
N GLY A 73 8.23 0.93 22.51
CA GLY A 73 8.47 0.59 23.92
C GLY A 73 7.27 0.68 24.84
N LEU A 74 6.15 1.29 24.41
CA LEU A 74 4.99 1.52 25.25
C LEU A 74 4.31 0.21 25.66
N ARG A 75 3.88 0.15 26.95
CA ARG A 75 3.16 -1.02 27.51
C ARG A 75 2.04 -0.54 28.45
N GLY A 76 1.11 -1.42 28.74
CA GLY A 76 0.08 -1.23 29.77
C GLY A 76 -0.68 0.09 29.63
N ARG A 77 -0.66 0.92 30.69
CA ARG A 77 -1.41 2.20 30.76
C ARG A 77 -0.92 3.21 29.72
N ALA A 78 0.38 3.30 29.50
CA ALA A 78 0.96 4.24 28.53
C ALA A 78 0.56 3.92 27.09
N LEU A 79 0.55 2.64 26.70
CA LEU A 79 0.10 2.21 25.37
C LEU A 79 -1.41 2.45 25.20
N ARG A 80 -2.22 2.16 26.22
CA ARG A 80 -3.66 2.46 26.20
C ARG A 80 -3.93 3.96 26.03
N ALA A 81 -3.23 4.80 26.79
CA ALA A 81 -3.35 6.26 26.67
C ALA A 81 -2.96 6.76 25.27
N PHE A 82 -1.88 6.23 24.71
CA PHE A 82 -1.48 6.56 23.34
C PHE A 82 -2.58 6.21 22.34
N ARG A 83 -3.12 4.98 22.37
CA ARG A 83 -4.19 4.56 21.44
C ARG A 83 -5.48 5.37 21.62
N ARG A 84 -5.83 5.70 22.83
CA ARG A 84 -7.02 6.53 23.13
C ARG A 84 -6.91 7.95 22.59
N SER A 85 -5.70 8.46 22.40
CA SER A 85 -5.50 9.82 21.86
C SER A 85 -6.07 10.00 20.43
N GLY A 86 -6.31 8.92 19.70
CA GLY A 86 -6.84 8.95 18.34
C GLY A 86 -5.95 9.64 17.30
N ARG A 87 -4.74 10.09 17.69
CA ARG A 87 -3.82 10.83 16.79
C ARG A 87 -3.21 9.99 15.69
N LEU A 88 -3.08 8.68 15.91
CA LEU A 88 -2.68 7.66 14.95
C LEU A 88 -3.82 6.65 14.85
N SER A 89 -4.41 6.54 13.67
CA SER A 89 -5.56 5.67 13.42
C SER A 89 -5.24 4.56 12.43
N TYR A 90 -5.96 3.44 12.55
CA TYR A 90 -5.81 2.27 11.69
C TYR A 90 -7.17 1.84 11.15
N ALA A 91 -7.30 1.87 9.82
CA ALA A 91 -8.46 1.32 9.12
C ALA A 91 -8.15 -0.14 8.73
N PHE A 92 -8.91 -1.07 9.31
CA PHE A 92 -8.73 -2.51 9.09
C PHE A 92 -9.17 -2.93 7.68
N GLN A 93 -8.55 -4.01 7.18
CA GLN A 93 -8.80 -4.56 5.85
C GLN A 93 -10.23 -5.10 5.68
N ASP A 94 -10.73 -5.86 6.65
CA ASP A 94 -12.01 -6.61 6.56
C ASP A 94 -13.10 -5.93 7.38
N PRO A 95 -14.10 -5.29 6.72
CA PRO A 95 -15.21 -4.65 7.41
C PRO A 95 -16.08 -5.60 8.22
N LEU A 96 -16.23 -6.85 7.80
CA LEU A 96 -17.06 -7.83 8.50
C LEU A 96 -16.47 -8.25 9.84
N ARG A 97 -15.14 -8.21 9.95
CA ARG A 97 -14.43 -8.55 11.19
C ARG A 97 -14.16 -7.34 12.07
N ALA A 98 -14.22 -6.15 11.50
CA ALA A 98 -13.84 -4.92 12.21
C ALA A 98 -15.04 -4.13 12.73
N LEU A 99 -16.23 -4.31 12.17
CA LEU A 99 -17.48 -3.74 12.67
C LEU A 99 -18.20 -4.78 13.53
N ASP A 100 -18.59 -4.36 14.74
CA ASP A 100 -19.46 -5.16 15.59
C ASP A 100 -20.85 -5.25 14.94
N PRO A 101 -21.36 -6.47 14.65
CA PRO A 101 -22.63 -6.65 13.98
C PRO A 101 -23.84 -6.18 14.79
N GLU A 102 -23.69 -6.01 16.11
CA GLU A 102 -24.76 -5.58 17.01
C GLU A 102 -24.79 -4.05 17.22
N LEU A 103 -23.75 -3.34 16.79
CA LEU A 103 -23.71 -1.88 16.85
C LEU A 103 -24.27 -1.25 15.58
N THR A 104 -25.10 -0.21 15.75
CA THR A 104 -25.50 0.61 14.61
C THR A 104 -24.30 1.34 14.02
N VAL A 105 -24.40 1.75 12.74
CA VAL A 105 -23.37 2.53 12.04
C VAL A 105 -22.93 3.73 12.88
N ARG A 106 -23.88 4.48 13.42
CA ARG A 106 -23.59 5.65 14.26
C ARG A 106 -22.79 5.28 15.51
N ARG A 107 -23.19 4.21 16.21
CA ARG A 107 -22.47 3.73 17.39
C ARG A 107 -21.07 3.22 17.06
N ALA A 108 -20.93 2.48 15.95
CA ALA A 108 -19.63 1.99 15.51
C ALA A 108 -18.65 3.13 15.17
N VAL A 109 -19.12 4.22 14.56
CA VAL A 109 -18.29 5.41 14.29
C VAL A 109 -18.03 6.24 15.56
N ALA A 110 -18.96 6.28 16.52
CA ALA A 110 -18.81 6.98 17.78
C ALA A 110 -17.80 6.32 18.74
N GLU A 111 -17.61 4.99 18.64
CA GLU A 111 -16.80 4.21 19.59
C GLU A 111 -15.41 4.80 19.88
N PRO A 112 -14.57 5.15 18.89
CA PRO A 112 -13.24 5.72 19.16
C PRO A 112 -13.32 7.09 19.85
N LEU A 113 -14.35 7.90 19.59
CA LEU A 113 -14.57 9.18 20.24
C LEU A 113 -14.97 9.00 21.72
N ALA A 114 -15.89 8.08 21.99
CA ALA A 114 -16.29 7.73 23.37
C ALA A 114 -15.12 7.17 24.17
N VAL A 115 -14.27 6.34 23.53
CA VAL A 115 -13.06 5.79 24.19
C VAL A 115 -12.01 6.88 24.48
N ALA A 116 -11.88 7.89 23.62
CA ALA A 116 -11.00 9.04 23.87
C ALA A 116 -11.43 9.79 25.14
N GLY A 117 -12.74 10.02 25.32
CA GLY A 117 -13.32 10.57 26.54
C GLY A 117 -13.19 12.09 26.69
N ASP A 118 -12.82 12.79 25.63
CA ASP A 118 -12.56 14.24 25.64
C ASP A 118 -13.77 15.07 25.18
N LEU A 119 -14.83 14.43 24.69
CA LEU A 119 -15.98 15.07 24.06
C LEU A 119 -17.29 14.71 24.78
N GLY A 120 -18.24 15.65 24.79
CA GLY A 120 -19.61 15.41 25.25
C GLY A 120 -20.46 14.73 24.16
N ASP A 121 -21.61 14.16 24.56
CA ASP A 121 -22.49 13.37 23.66
C ASP A 121 -22.92 14.15 22.42
N THR A 122 -23.27 15.42 22.56
CA THR A 122 -23.66 16.29 21.43
C THR A 122 -22.51 16.47 20.42
N GLU A 123 -21.31 16.65 20.94
CA GLU A 123 -20.12 16.83 20.10
C GLU A 123 -19.73 15.51 19.41
N ILE A 124 -19.83 14.39 20.10
CA ILE A 124 -19.67 13.05 19.54
C ILE A 124 -20.65 12.85 18.37
N ALA A 125 -21.95 13.17 18.58
CA ALA A 125 -22.95 13.03 17.53
C ALA A 125 -22.62 13.88 16.29
N ALA A 126 -22.24 15.13 16.48
CA ALA A 126 -21.84 16.02 15.38
C ALA A 126 -20.58 15.49 14.63
N ARG A 127 -19.59 14.96 15.36
CA ARG A 127 -18.39 14.35 14.78
C ARG A 127 -18.69 13.08 13.97
N VAL A 128 -19.62 12.28 14.45
CA VAL A 128 -20.07 11.07 13.75
C VAL A 128 -20.75 11.43 12.43
N ASP A 129 -21.64 12.42 12.46
CA ASP A 129 -22.35 12.89 11.25
C ASP A 129 -21.34 13.47 10.24
N GLU A 130 -20.45 14.34 10.68
CA GLU A 130 -19.34 14.87 9.85
C GLU A 130 -18.51 13.74 9.22
N ALA A 131 -18.14 12.73 10.01
CA ALA A 131 -17.33 11.63 9.52
C ALA A 131 -18.05 10.79 8.47
N LEU A 132 -19.34 10.51 8.68
CA LEU A 132 -20.19 9.77 7.71
C LEU A 132 -20.37 10.56 6.42
N GLU A 133 -20.69 11.85 6.50
CA GLU A 133 -20.79 12.73 5.34
C GLU A 133 -19.47 12.84 4.58
N THR A 134 -18.35 12.95 5.29
CA THR A 134 -17.00 13.01 4.71
C THR A 134 -16.74 11.81 3.80
N VAL A 135 -17.17 10.61 4.19
CA VAL A 135 -17.04 9.39 3.37
C VAL A 135 -18.20 9.19 2.37
N GLY A 136 -19.10 10.17 2.25
CA GLY A 136 -20.24 10.14 1.33
C GLY A 136 -21.33 9.15 1.73
N LEU A 137 -21.57 9.02 3.04
CA LEU A 137 -22.68 8.28 3.62
C LEU A 137 -23.66 9.26 4.26
N ASP A 138 -24.94 9.11 3.93
CA ASP A 138 -26.03 9.87 4.53
C ASP A 138 -26.25 9.37 5.98
N ALA A 139 -25.88 10.19 6.96
CA ALA A 139 -25.96 9.87 8.38
C ALA A 139 -27.41 9.68 8.86
N ALA A 140 -28.37 10.47 8.33
CA ALA A 140 -29.78 10.35 8.68
C ALA A 140 -30.38 9.02 8.19
N ARG A 141 -29.99 8.58 7.02
CA ARG A 141 -30.50 7.36 6.38
C ARG A 141 -29.85 6.08 6.90
N LEU A 142 -28.57 6.12 7.19
CA LEU A 142 -27.75 4.93 7.45
C LEU A 142 -27.32 4.80 8.92
N GLY A 143 -27.35 5.88 9.70
CA GLY A 143 -26.80 5.92 11.05
C GLY A 143 -27.37 4.86 11.99
N ASP A 144 -28.67 4.59 11.91
CA ASP A 144 -29.37 3.64 12.78
C ASP A 144 -29.41 2.20 12.22
N ARG A 145 -28.82 1.96 11.04
CA ARG A 145 -28.75 0.62 10.46
C ARG A 145 -27.62 -0.19 11.07
N LEU A 146 -27.83 -1.50 11.12
CA LEU A 146 -26.77 -2.45 11.48
C LEU A 146 -25.84 -2.71 10.28
N PRO A 147 -24.58 -3.10 10.50
CA PRO A 147 -23.63 -3.44 9.42
C PRO A 147 -24.17 -4.50 8.44
N GLY A 148 -24.98 -5.45 8.91
CA GLY A 148 -25.63 -6.46 8.07
C GLY A 148 -26.64 -5.91 7.07
N ALA A 149 -27.23 -4.73 7.36
CA ALA A 149 -28.27 -4.10 6.55
C ALA A 149 -27.74 -3.08 5.52
N ILE A 150 -26.41 -2.98 5.34
CA ILE A 150 -25.75 -2.08 4.40
C ILE A 150 -24.82 -2.84 3.45
N SER A 151 -24.54 -2.26 2.27
CA SER A 151 -23.69 -2.90 1.26
C SER A 151 -22.23 -3.03 1.72
N GLY A 152 -21.44 -3.93 1.07
CA GLY A 152 -20.02 -4.08 1.34
C GLY A 152 -19.23 -2.78 1.18
N GLY A 153 -19.51 -2.01 0.13
CA GLY A 153 -18.88 -0.71 -0.09
C GLY A 153 -19.32 0.36 0.93
N GLN A 154 -20.54 0.29 1.46
CA GLN A 154 -20.96 1.14 2.57
C GLN A 154 -20.24 0.76 3.86
N ARG A 155 -20.12 -0.54 4.17
CA ARG A 155 -19.34 -1.02 5.33
C ARG A 155 -17.89 -0.56 5.29
N GLN A 156 -17.24 -0.64 4.12
CA GLN A 156 -15.87 -0.15 3.96
C GLN A 156 -15.77 1.35 4.25
N ARG A 157 -16.73 2.15 3.80
CA ARG A 157 -16.77 3.59 4.08
C ARG A 157 -17.09 3.89 5.55
N VAL A 158 -17.93 3.07 6.22
CA VAL A 158 -18.13 3.17 7.68
C VAL A 158 -16.84 2.93 8.46
N LEU A 159 -16.03 1.93 8.07
CA LEU A 159 -14.71 1.72 8.68
C LEU A 159 -13.80 2.94 8.51
N LEU A 160 -13.81 3.53 7.32
CA LEU A 160 -13.04 4.74 7.08
C LEU A 160 -13.56 5.92 7.90
N ALA A 161 -14.90 6.12 7.98
CA ALA A 161 -15.52 7.12 8.84
C ALA A 161 -15.08 6.95 10.31
N ARG A 162 -15.16 5.71 10.82
CA ARG A 162 -14.69 5.38 12.19
C ARG A 162 -13.22 5.75 12.39
N ALA A 163 -12.36 5.47 11.40
CA ALA A 163 -10.94 5.75 11.50
C ALA A 163 -10.62 7.26 11.48
N ILE A 164 -11.40 8.09 10.77
CA ILE A 164 -11.17 9.53 10.64
C ILE A 164 -11.95 10.38 11.65
N ALA A 165 -12.92 9.79 12.39
CA ALA A 165 -13.77 10.50 13.34
C ALA A 165 -12.97 11.24 14.42
N THR A 166 -11.85 10.66 14.87
CA THR A 166 -10.93 11.27 15.85
C THR A 166 -10.06 12.39 15.25
N ARG A 167 -10.15 12.66 13.95
CA ARG A 167 -9.28 13.61 13.20
C ARG A 167 -7.79 13.29 13.41
N PRO A 168 -7.35 12.09 13.04
CA PRO A 168 -5.97 11.66 13.27
C PRO A 168 -4.98 12.51 12.46
N ARG A 169 -3.75 12.65 12.96
CA ARG A 169 -2.64 13.22 12.20
C ARG A 169 -2.09 12.22 11.15
N LEU A 170 -2.17 10.93 11.46
CA LEU A 170 -1.78 9.84 10.55
C LEU A 170 -2.87 8.76 10.52
N LEU A 171 -3.30 8.41 9.33
CA LEU A 171 -4.15 7.25 9.05
C LEU A 171 -3.32 6.15 8.37
N ILE A 172 -3.33 4.95 8.93
CA ILE A 172 -2.83 3.75 8.24
C ILE A 172 -4.03 2.98 7.73
N ALA A 173 -4.19 2.91 6.42
CA ALA A 173 -5.30 2.23 5.76
C ALA A 173 -4.82 0.92 5.11
N ASP A 174 -5.26 -0.22 5.67
CA ASP A 174 -4.90 -1.55 5.18
C ASP A 174 -5.94 -2.00 4.15
N GLU A 175 -5.57 -1.98 2.88
CA GLU A 175 -6.39 -2.35 1.73
C GLU A 175 -7.75 -1.61 1.66
N PRO A 176 -7.78 -0.27 1.74
CA PRO A 176 -9.02 0.49 1.90
C PRO A 176 -9.98 0.39 0.70
N VAL A 177 -9.52 -0.15 -0.43
CA VAL A 177 -10.28 -0.20 -1.69
C VAL A 177 -10.42 -1.60 -2.29
N SER A 178 -9.93 -2.66 -1.64
CA SER A 178 -9.85 -4.01 -2.21
C SER A 178 -11.21 -4.64 -2.52
N ALA A 179 -12.25 -4.30 -1.77
CA ALA A 179 -13.60 -4.84 -1.93
C ALA A 179 -14.54 -3.89 -2.71
N LEU A 180 -14.00 -2.85 -3.34
CA LEU A 180 -14.79 -1.82 -4.03
C LEU A 180 -14.72 -1.95 -5.54
N ASP A 181 -15.84 -1.67 -6.22
CA ASP A 181 -15.84 -1.44 -7.66
C ASP A 181 -15.03 -0.19 -8.04
N ALA A 182 -14.69 -0.05 -9.32
CA ALA A 182 -13.81 1.01 -9.81
C ALA A 182 -14.32 2.43 -9.46
N SER A 183 -15.63 2.66 -9.47
CA SER A 183 -16.24 3.96 -9.16
C SER A 183 -16.07 4.32 -7.68
N ASN A 184 -16.41 3.39 -6.79
CA ASN A 184 -16.26 3.57 -5.35
C ASN A 184 -14.80 3.62 -4.91
N ARG A 185 -13.91 2.85 -5.56
CA ARG A 185 -12.45 2.90 -5.38
C ARG A 185 -11.93 4.32 -5.59
N ASN A 186 -12.21 4.91 -6.76
CA ASN A 186 -11.78 6.27 -7.09
C ASN A 186 -12.33 7.32 -6.13
N ARG A 187 -13.54 7.11 -5.60
CA ARG A 187 -14.13 8.02 -4.60
C ARG A 187 -13.36 7.97 -3.27
N VAL A 188 -12.99 6.77 -2.79
CA VAL A 188 -12.19 6.62 -1.56
C VAL A 188 -10.80 7.20 -1.73
N LEU A 189 -10.13 6.96 -2.86
CA LEU A 189 -8.80 7.51 -3.13
C LEU A 189 -8.80 9.04 -3.15
N ARG A 190 -9.77 9.65 -3.85
CA ARG A 190 -9.95 11.12 -3.84
C ARG A 190 -10.28 11.66 -2.45
N LEU A 191 -10.99 10.90 -1.64
CA LEU A 191 -11.24 11.29 -0.26
C LEU A 191 -9.95 11.33 0.57
N LEU A 192 -9.10 10.32 0.46
CA LEU A 192 -7.81 10.30 1.16
C LEU A 192 -6.93 11.48 0.74
N ASP A 193 -6.89 11.79 -0.55
CA ASP A 193 -6.16 12.95 -1.07
C ASP A 193 -6.73 14.29 -0.58
N ARG A 194 -8.06 14.44 -0.51
CA ARG A 194 -8.70 15.62 0.11
C ARG A 194 -8.36 15.76 1.59
N LEU A 195 -8.43 14.68 2.38
CA LEU A 195 -8.09 14.72 3.80
C LEU A 195 -6.63 15.13 4.01
N ARG A 196 -5.73 14.69 3.12
CA ARG A 196 -4.33 15.14 3.10
C ARG A 196 -4.24 16.65 2.84
N THR A 197 -4.87 17.14 1.77
CA THR A 197 -4.73 18.53 1.33
C THR A 197 -5.46 19.51 2.23
N GLU A 198 -6.67 19.18 2.70
CA GLU A 198 -7.51 20.08 3.49
C GLU A 198 -7.18 20.06 4.99
N ARG A 199 -6.74 18.91 5.50
CA ARG A 199 -6.50 18.71 6.95
C ARG A 199 -5.04 18.45 7.32
N GLY A 200 -4.13 18.41 6.34
CA GLY A 200 -2.73 18.08 6.59
C GLY A 200 -2.50 16.65 7.11
N MET A 201 -3.51 15.77 6.96
CA MET A 201 -3.44 14.40 7.45
C MET A 201 -2.46 13.58 6.62
N ALA A 202 -1.48 12.95 7.25
CA ALA A 202 -0.63 11.97 6.58
C ALA A 202 -1.38 10.63 6.42
N VAL A 203 -1.05 9.88 5.36
CA VAL A 203 -1.69 8.58 5.10
C VAL A 203 -0.66 7.54 4.69
N VAL A 204 -0.72 6.36 5.30
CA VAL A 204 -0.07 5.15 4.78
C VAL A 204 -1.14 4.27 4.15
N VAL A 205 -1.03 4.01 2.86
CA VAL A 205 -1.96 3.13 2.15
C VAL A 205 -1.26 1.82 1.83
N ILE A 206 -1.73 0.74 2.45
CA ILE A 206 -1.29 -0.61 2.09
C ILE A 206 -2.20 -1.11 0.96
N SER A 207 -1.60 -1.52 -0.15
CA SER A 207 -2.35 -2.02 -1.30
C SER A 207 -1.53 -3.01 -2.12
N HIS A 208 -2.23 -3.93 -2.76
CA HIS A 208 -1.69 -4.73 -3.87
C HIS A 208 -2.07 -4.13 -5.24
N ASP A 209 -2.93 -3.12 -5.27
CA ASP A 209 -3.34 -2.39 -6.48
C ASP A 209 -2.41 -1.18 -6.72
N LEU A 210 -1.43 -1.38 -7.60
CA LEU A 210 -0.45 -0.35 -7.97
C LEU A 210 -1.09 0.85 -8.66
N SER A 211 -2.13 0.61 -9.47
CA SER A 211 -2.79 1.68 -10.23
C SER A 211 -3.47 2.68 -9.34
N SER A 212 -4.08 2.22 -8.25
CA SER A 212 -4.68 3.06 -7.22
C SER A 212 -3.66 3.98 -6.55
N LEU A 213 -2.49 3.43 -6.22
CA LEU A 213 -1.42 4.20 -5.56
C LEU A 213 -0.73 5.19 -6.49
N ALA A 214 -0.57 4.86 -7.77
CA ALA A 214 0.04 5.75 -8.76
C ALA A 214 -0.67 7.11 -8.88
N GLY A 215 -1.97 7.14 -8.52
CA GLY A 215 -2.79 8.35 -8.62
C GLY A 215 -2.77 9.26 -7.39
N ILE A 216 -2.36 8.75 -6.21
CA ILE A 216 -2.48 9.50 -4.96
C ILE A 216 -1.21 9.50 -4.10
N ALA A 217 -0.35 8.49 -4.20
CA ALA A 217 0.83 8.38 -3.34
C ALA A 217 1.95 9.33 -3.81
N ASP A 218 2.60 9.99 -2.85
CA ASP A 218 3.82 10.77 -3.09
C ASP A 218 5.03 9.83 -3.22
N ARG A 219 5.12 8.86 -2.30
CA ARG A 219 6.19 7.86 -2.27
C ARG A 219 5.62 6.45 -2.09
N VAL A 220 6.41 5.45 -2.48
CA VAL A 220 6.10 4.04 -2.24
C VAL A 220 7.28 3.32 -1.59
N ALA A 221 6.95 2.35 -0.74
CA ALA A 221 7.88 1.36 -0.20
C ALA A 221 7.46 -0.03 -0.68
N VAL A 222 8.37 -0.74 -1.32
CA VAL A 222 8.16 -2.09 -1.88
C VAL A 222 8.65 -3.11 -0.88
N LEU A 223 7.74 -3.88 -0.30
CA LEU A 223 8.03 -4.88 0.73
C LEU A 223 8.03 -6.28 0.13
N TYR A 224 9.13 -7.01 0.30
CA TYR A 224 9.25 -8.40 -0.10
C TYR A 224 9.83 -9.25 1.03
N ARG A 225 9.12 -10.30 1.44
CA ARG A 225 9.53 -11.22 2.52
C ARG A 225 10.08 -10.53 3.77
N GLY A 226 9.38 -9.47 4.20
CA GLY A 226 9.71 -8.73 5.42
C GLY A 226 10.77 -7.66 5.29
N ARG A 227 11.32 -7.42 4.10
CA ARG A 227 12.32 -6.36 3.86
C ARG A 227 11.82 -5.35 2.84
N VAL A 228 12.13 -4.07 3.06
CA VAL A 228 11.95 -3.04 2.04
C VAL A 228 13.06 -3.19 1.01
N VAL A 229 12.69 -3.56 -0.22
CA VAL A 229 13.64 -3.80 -1.30
C VAL A 229 13.86 -2.57 -2.18
N GLU A 230 12.89 -1.68 -2.23
CA GLU A 230 12.97 -0.40 -2.92
C GLU A 230 11.99 0.59 -2.28
N GLN A 231 12.36 1.86 -2.17
CA GLN A 231 11.45 2.95 -1.80
C GLN A 231 11.87 4.25 -2.47
N GLY A 232 10.90 5.13 -2.72
CA GLY A 232 11.14 6.41 -3.35
C GLY A 232 9.88 7.07 -3.89
N PRO A 233 10.00 8.20 -4.62
CA PRO A 233 8.89 8.85 -5.29
C PRO A 233 8.12 7.88 -6.18
N VAL A 234 6.79 7.88 -6.10
CA VAL A 234 5.95 6.89 -6.80
C VAL A 234 6.21 6.88 -8.31
N ARG A 235 6.36 8.07 -8.91
CA ARG A 235 6.60 8.21 -10.36
C ARG A 235 7.93 7.59 -10.80
N GLU A 236 8.97 7.73 -9.96
CA GLU A 236 10.28 7.16 -10.24
C GLU A 236 10.31 5.65 -10.06
N VAL A 237 9.74 5.15 -8.95
CA VAL A 237 9.71 3.71 -8.67
C VAL A 237 8.89 2.97 -9.72
N PHE A 238 7.72 3.51 -10.12
CA PHE A 238 6.86 2.86 -11.12
C PHE A 238 7.35 3.07 -12.55
N GLY A 239 7.91 4.24 -12.87
CA GLY A 239 8.45 4.53 -14.21
C GLY A 239 9.79 3.87 -14.49
N ARG A 240 10.65 3.72 -13.48
CA ARG A 240 12.00 3.18 -13.61
C ARG A 240 12.39 2.36 -12.37
N PRO A 241 11.78 1.18 -12.15
CA PRO A 241 12.09 0.34 -11.00
C PRO A 241 13.58 -0.02 -10.98
N LEU A 242 14.20 -0.04 -9.79
CA LEU A 242 15.63 -0.34 -9.60
C LEU A 242 15.86 -1.72 -8.99
N HIS A 243 14.85 -2.33 -8.39
CA HIS A 243 14.92 -3.70 -7.91
C HIS A 243 14.16 -4.63 -8.88
N PRO A 244 14.72 -5.80 -9.28
CA PRO A 244 14.05 -6.73 -10.20
C PRO A 244 12.68 -7.19 -9.74
N TYR A 245 12.47 -7.35 -8.43
CA TYR A 245 11.14 -7.67 -7.88
C TYR A 245 10.13 -6.54 -8.13
N THR A 246 10.55 -5.28 -7.97
CA THR A 246 9.68 -4.12 -8.26
C THR A 246 9.24 -4.12 -9.71
N ALA A 247 10.17 -4.40 -10.64
CA ALA A 247 9.86 -4.52 -12.06
C ALA A 247 8.86 -5.64 -12.34
N LEU A 248 9.07 -6.82 -11.73
CA LEU A 248 8.13 -7.95 -11.84
C LEU A 248 6.74 -7.59 -11.30
N LEU A 249 6.67 -6.92 -10.16
CA LEU A 249 5.42 -6.53 -9.52
C LEU A 249 4.64 -5.55 -10.43
N ILE A 250 5.32 -4.57 -11.02
CA ILE A 250 4.73 -3.60 -11.94
C ILE A 250 4.27 -4.28 -13.24
N ALA A 251 5.07 -5.18 -13.79
CA ALA A 251 4.73 -5.93 -15.01
C ALA A 251 3.50 -6.85 -14.82
N SER A 252 3.29 -7.34 -13.60
CA SER A 252 2.16 -8.21 -13.26
C SER A 252 0.86 -7.43 -12.97
N ALA A 253 0.94 -6.10 -12.83
CA ALA A 253 -0.23 -5.28 -12.57
C ALA A 253 -1.01 -5.05 -13.88
N PRO A 254 -2.36 -5.23 -13.89
CA PRO A 254 -3.17 -4.89 -15.05
C PRO A 254 -2.97 -3.41 -15.40
N SER A 255 -2.43 -3.10 -16.56
CA SER A 255 -2.24 -1.72 -16.99
C SER A 255 -3.61 -1.10 -17.30
N VAL A 256 -3.98 -0.05 -16.58
CA VAL A 256 -5.18 0.77 -16.86
C VAL A 256 -5.02 1.59 -18.14
N ARG A 257 -3.82 1.67 -18.69
CA ARG A 257 -3.50 2.27 -19.99
C ARG A 257 -3.10 1.15 -20.92
N GLY A 258 -3.90 0.89 -21.94
CA GLY A 258 -3.66 -0.08 -23.02
C GLY A 258 -2.43 0.23 -23.88
N GLY A 259 -1.30 0.41 -23.26
CA GLY A 259 -0.01 0.59 -23.86
C GLY A 259 1.01 0.07 -22.86
N GLY A 260 1.55 -1.11 -23.11
CA GLY A 260 2.75 -1.61 -22.42
C GLY A 260 3.83 -0.54 -22.55
N GLY A 261 4.09 0.19 -21.47
CA GLY A 261 5.26 1.08 -21.46
C GLY A 261 6.53 0.25 -21.71
N PRO A 262 7.58 0.81 -22.30
CA PRO A 262 8.84 0.11 -22.61
C PRO A 262 9.60 -0.43 -21.38
N GLY A 263 8.96 -0.48 -20.20
CA GLY A 263 9.53 -1.02 -18.96
C GLY A 263 8.91 -2.34 -18.48
N ALA A 264 7.86 -2.84 -19.17
CA ALA A 264 7.20 -4.12 -18.86
C ALA A 264 7.76 -5.27 -19.74
N ALA A 265 9.04 -5.21 -20.13
CA ALA A 265 9.70 -6.36 -20.71
C ALA A 265 9.57 -7.51 -19.70
N ALA A 266 8.94 -8.59 -20.10
CA ALA A 266 8.84 -9.79 -19.29
C ALA A 266 10.26 -10.12 -18.80
N LEU A 267 10.46 -10.15 -17.49
CA LEU A 267 11.75 -10.59 -16.97
C LEU A 267 12.00 -12.01 -17.51
N PRO A 268 13.22 -12.32 -17.94
CA PRO A 268 13.55 -13.67 -18.37
C PRO A 268 13.25 -14.66 -17.23
N PRO A 269 13.00 -15.94 -17.53
CA PRO A 269 12.81 -16.94 -16.47
C PRO A 269 14.00 -16.91 -15.51
N SER A 270 13.75 -17.15 -14.23
CA SER A 270 14.80 -17.14 -13.23
C SER A 270 15.87 -18.18 -13.60
N ALA A 271 17.14 -17.81 -13.39
CA ALA A 271 18.24 -18.74 -13.41
C ALA A 271 18.04 -19.86 -12.37
N GLU A 272 18.88 -20.89 -12.40
CA GLU A 272 18.86 -21.95 -11.38
C GLU A 272 18.82 -21.35 -9.96
N PRO A 273 17.94 -21.89 -9.07
CA PRO A 273 17.80 -21.35 -7.74
C PRO A 273 19.16 -21.44 -7.01
N PRO A 274 19.59 -20.37 -6.33
CA PRO A 274 20.87 -20.35 -5.66
C PRO A 274 20.92 -21.36 -4.51
N SER A 275 22.11 -21.87 -4.20
CA SER A 275 22.37 -22.84 -3.13
C SER A 275 22.23 -22.28 -1.71
N TRP A 276 22.10 -20.95 -1.55
CA TRP A 276 21.89 -20.32 -0.23
C TRP A 276 20.43 -20.05 0.06
N THR A 277 20.10 -19.88 1.36
CA THR A 277 18.74 -19.56 1.78
C THR A 277 18.48 -18.04 1.68
N ALA A 278 17.21 -17.65 1.54
CA ALA A 278 16.81 -16.23 1.57
C ALA A 278 17.13 -15.51 2.91
N ARG A 279 17.56 -16.24 3.92
CA ARG A 279 18.00 -15.70 5.21
C ARG A 279 19.45 -15.20 5.14
N GLU A 280 20.29 -15.90 4.37
CA GLU A 280 21.71 -15.62 4.26
C GLU A 280 22.02 -14.57 3.20
N GLY A 281 21.18 -14.49 2.15
CA GLY A 281 21.40 -13.63 1.02
C GLY A 281 20.23 -12.72 0.65
N CYS A 282 20.24 -12.30 -0.60
CA CYS A 282 19.16 -11.50 -1.17
C CYS A 282 17.82 -12.25 -1.06
N VAL A 283 16.82 -11.63 -0.44
CA VAL A 283 15.51 -12.24 -0.22
C VAL A 283 14.78 -12.61 -1.52
N PHE A 284 15.11 -11.95 -2.63
CA PHE A 284 14.57 -12.22 -3.97
C PHE A 284 15.44 -13.17 -4.79
N GLY A 285 16.63 -13.56 -4.33
CA GLY A 285 17.61 -14.34 -5.09
C GLY A 285 17.05 -15.59 -5.76
N HIS A 286 16.13 -16.33 -5.09
CA HIS A 286 15.51 -17.55 -5.63
C HIS A 286 14.56 -17.33 -6.82
N ARG A 287 14.18 -16.09 -7.10
CA ARG A 287 13.28 -15.71 -8.22
C ARG A 287 13.93 -14.70 -9.14
N CYS A 288 15.15 -14.28 -8.82
CA CYS A 288 15.84 -13.22 -9.57
C CYS A 288 16.57 -13.80 -10.78
N PRO A 289 16.21 -13.43 -12.01
CA PRO A 289 16.92 -13.88 -13.20
C PRO A 289 18.36 -13.31 -13.30
N PHE A 290 18.67 -12.28 -12.49
CA PHE A 290 19.94 -11.58 -12.51
C PHE A 290 20.81 -11.91 -11.29
N VAL A 291 20.58 -13.05 -10.63
CA VAL A 291 21.33 -13.46 -9.45
C VAL A 291 22.81 -13.65 -9.77
N ILE A 292 23.68 -13.17 -8.87
CA ILE A 292 25.14 -13.30 -8.96
C ILE A 292 25.74 -13.73 -7.61
N GLY A 293 27.01 -14.08 -7.59
CA GLY A 293 27.70 -14.55 -6.37
C GLY A 293 27.59 -13.61 -5.17
N SER A 294 27.63 -12.29 -5.37
CA SER A 294 27.44 -11.30 -4.30
C SER A 294 26.06 -11.32 -3.66
N CYS A 295 25.02 -11.86 -4.35
CA CYS A 295 23.70 -12.01 -3.78
C CYS A 295 23.61 -13.05 -2.64
N ARG A 296 24.69 -13.80 -2.37
CA ARG A 296 24.83 -14.63 -1.14
C ARG A 296 24.79 -13.79 0.13
N THR A 297 25.19 -12.52 0.05
CA THR A 297 25.06 -11.54 1.13
C THR A 297 23.81 -10.71 0.88
N ALA A 298 22.99 -10.49 1.91
CA ALA A 298 21.81 -9.64 1.79
C ALA A 298 22.22 -8.20 1.46
N PRO A 299 21.73 -7.62 0.35
CA PRO A 299 22.04 -6.22 0.03
C PRO A 299 21.38 -5.29 1.05
N ALA A 300 22.17 -4.35 1.58
CA ALA A 300 21.63 -3.26 2.35
C ALA A 300 20.90 -2.25 1.44
N PRO A 301 19.82 -1.59 1.91
CA PRO A 301 19.23 -0.46 1.19
C PRO A 301 20.29 0.64 0.99
N ALA A 302 20.61 0.96 -0.26
CA ALA A 302 21.56 2.00 -0.62
C ALA A 302 20.86 3.18 -1.29
N PRO A 303 21.26 4.44 -1.03
CA PRO A 303 20.78 5.60 -1.76
C PRO A 303 21.12 5.48 -3.25
N VAL A 304 20.12 5.73 -4.11
CA VAL A 304 20.25 5.63 -5.57
C VAL A 304 19.74 6.89 -6.29
N GLY A 305 19.46 7.92 -5.51
CA GLY A 305 18.95 9.23 -5.95
C GLY A 305 18.28 9.97 -4.79
N PRO A 306 17.86 11.21 -4.99
CA PRO A 306 17.18 11.99 -3.96
C PRO A 306 15.93 11.27 -3.43
N GLY A 307 15.89 11.01 -2.13
CA GLY A 307 14.75 10.35 -1.49
C GLY A 307 14.45 8.92 -1.96
N ARG A 308 15.41 8.24 -2.64
CA ARG A 308 15.24 6.91 -3.19
C ARG A 308 16.32 5.95 -2.74
N THR A 309 15.92 4.74 -2.33
CA THR A 309 16.82 3.66 -1.96
C THR A 309 16.43 2.35 -2.63
N ALA A 310 17.42 1.47 -2.89
CA ALA A 310 17.19 0.12 -3.39
C ALA A 310 18.16 -0.87 -2.74
N ALA A 311 17.67 -2.07 -2.43
CA ALA A 311 18.43 -3.16 -1.85
C ALA A 311 18.78 -4.21 -2.93
N CYS A 312 19.68 -3.87 -3.84
CA CYS A 312 20.11 -4.76 -4.92
C CYS A 312 21.57 -4.55 -5.27
N HIS A 313 22.38 -5.63 -5.34
CA HIS A 313 23.78 -5.57 -5.73
C HIS A 313 24.02 -5.20 -7.20
N ARG A 314 22.99 -5.28 -8.04
CA ARG A 314 23.09 -5.00 -9.49
C ARG A 314 22.35 -3.74 -9.93
N VAL A 315 22.16 -2.78 -9.06
CA VAL A 315 21.64 -1.46 -9.46
C VAL A 315 22.79 -0.62 -10.04
N PRO A 316 22.60 -0.02 -11.23
CA PRO A 316 21.50 -0.08 -12.20
C PRO A 316 21.64 -1.17 -13.28
N GLN A 317 22.74 -1.95 -13.29
CA GLN A 317 23.20 -2.81 -14.41
C GLN A 317 22.19 -3.87 -14.87
N TRP A 318 21.33 -4.39 -14.00
CA TRP A 318 20.36 -5.42 -14.41
C TRP A 318 19.40 -4.95 -15.52
N ARG A 319 19.16 -3.64 -15.62
CA ARG A 319 18.31 -3.08 -16.67
C ARG A 319 18.95 -3.12 -18.06
N GLU A 320 20.27 -2.93 -18.10
CA GLU A 320 21.05 -3.03 -19.33
C GLU A 320 20.99 -4.46 -19.86
N LEU A 321 21.07 -5.45 -18.97
CA LEU A 321 20.91 -6.87 -19.35
C LEU A 321 19.52 -7.23 -19.89
N VAL A 322 18.46 -6.58 -19.42
CA VAL A 322 17.11 -6.74 -19.99
C VAL A 322 17.06 -6.16 -21.39
N ALA A 323 17.64 -4.98 -21.61
CA ALA A 323 17.67 -4.34 -22.93
C ALA A 323 18.46 -5.17 -23.95
N GLU A 324 19.57 -5.78 -23.54
CA GLU A 324 20.38 -6.67 -24.36
C GLU A 324 19.66 -8.01 -24.68
N ALA A 325 18.88 -8.54 -23.71
CA ALA A 325 18.17 -9.81 -23.86
C ALA A 325 16.85 -9.70 -24.65
N THR A 326 16.33 -8.47 -24.82
CA THR A 326 15.08 -8.25 -25.54
C THR A 326 15.42 -7.75 -26.95
N PRO A 327 15.23 -8.58 -28.01
CA PRO A 327 15.43 -8.09 -29.36
C PRO A 327 14.51 -6.89 -29.62
N PRO A 328 14.93 -5.91 -30.42
CA PRO A 328 14.10 -4.79 -30.77
C PRO A 328 12.79 -5.30 -31.35
N VAL A 329 11.66 -4.94 -30.74
CA VAL A 329 10.34 -5.21 -31.28
C VAL A 329 10.29 -4.42 -32.58
N THR A 330 10.45 -5.09 -33.71
CA THR A 330 10.18 -4.53 -35.02
C THR A 330 8.72 -4.11 -35.00
N ALA A 331 8.47 -2.81 -35.09
CA ALA A 331 7.12 -2.29 -35.20
C ALA A 331 6.41 -3.06 -36.33
N PRO A 332 5.20 -3.56 -36.10
CA PRO A 332 4.44 -4.16 -37.20
C PRO A 332 4.36 -3.12 -38.32
N GLY A 333 4.78 -3.51 -39.53
CA GLY A 333 4.65 -2.67 -40.71
C GLY A 333 3.20 -2.17 -40.82
N PRO A 334 2.98 -1.02 -41.49
CA PRO A 334 1.64 -0.53 -41.69
C PRO A 334 0.77 -1.63 -42.33
N PRO A 335 -0.49 -1.81 -41.88
CA PRO A 335 -1.35 -2.84 -42.47
C PRO A 335 -1.43 -2.60 -43.96
N GLU A 336 -1.06 -3.63 -44.77
CA GLU A 336 -1.31 -3.63 -46.22
C GLU A 336 -2.81 -3.40 -46.43
N LEU A 337 -3.14 -2.26 -47.01
CA LEU A 337 -4.48 -1.99 -47.55
C LEU A 337 -4.74 -3.01 -48.67
N VAL A 338 -5.44 -4.09 -48.32
CA VAL A 338 -6.00 -4.98 -49.36
C VAL A 338 -7.00 -4.14 -50.13
N ALA A 339 -6.62 -3.75 -51.33
CA ALA A 339 -7.48 -3.08 -52.28
C ALA A 339 -8.72 -3.96 -52.53
N ALA A 340 -9.88 -3.48 -52.12
CA ALA A 340 -11.13 -4.11 -52.49
C ALA A 340 -11.27 -4.06 -54.02
N ALA A 341 -11.10 -5.21 -54.67
CA ALA A 341 -11.43 -5.39 -56.06
C ALA A 341 -12.95 -5.21 -56.23
N GLY A 342 -13.31 -4.18 -56.98
CA GLY A 342 -14.68 -3.88 -57.32
C GLY A 342 -15.32 -5.01 -58.11
N GLU A 343 -16.41 -5.54 -57.63
CA GLU A 343 -17.38 -6.25 -58.46
C GLU A 343 -18.36 -5.26 -59.07
N THR A 344 -18.18 -5.09 -60.39
CA THR A 344 -19.11 -4.38 -61.22
C THR A 344 -20.39 -5.17 -61.43
N ASP A 345 -21.46 -4.48 -61.11
CA ASP A 345 -22.83 -4.71 -61.54
C ASP A 345 -23.00 -5.26 -62.96
N LYS A 346 -23.85 -6.25 -63.10
CA LYS A 346 -24.61 -6.47 -64.34
C LYS A 346 -26.01 -6.93 -64.06
N GLU A 347 -26.93 -6.00 -64.35
CA GLU A 347 -28.32 -6.24 -64.61
C GLU A 347 -28.61 -7.44 -65.53
N ALA A 348 -29.70 -8.13 -65.28
CA ALA A 348 -30.78 -8.44 -66.24
C ALA A 348 -31.79 -9.38 -65.57
N GLY A 349 -32.97 -8.97 -65.29
CA GLY A 349 -34.09 -9.09 -66.17
C GLY A 349 -34.85 -10.44 -66.01
N ARG A 350 -35.90 -10.45 -65.25
CA ARG A 350 -37.26 -10.83 -65.48
C ARG A 350 -38.04 -10.99 -64.17
#